data_b82140129a3eb848495cc3085de2b04f
#
_entry.id   b82140129a3eb848495cc3085de2b04f
#
_cell.length_a   1.000
_cell.length_b   1.000
_cell.length_c   1.000
_cell.angle_alpha   90.00
_cell.angle_beta   90.00
_cell.angle_gamma   90.00
#
_symmetry.space_group_name_H-M   'P 1'
#
loop_
_entity.id
_entity.type
_entity.pdbx_description
1 polymer ?
#
loop_
_entity_poly.entity_id
_entity_poly.type
_entity_poly.pdbx_seq_one_letter_code
_entity_poly.pdbx_strand_id
1 'polypeptide(L)'
;AETMAMTLARVRGTASPSVDVVLHDDWSEVPPADITYAYADLTTAAPVSEACQVQWQAGCRITINYPQHLAPLWSKPRISPNNVHNTCINCHSLVDAAGNPRVPAAQLDLSNTPSATNDEQVTSYRELLSNDQALILDPTGTLITELVQATDNAGNLLFQTDVDGTLVLDSNGDRLPLLVTVNVTRSLSANGALASQRFLTKFDANGSHQDRLTPAELRLIAEWLDIGAQYYNNPFAAPAN
;
A
#
# COMPACT_ATOMS: atom_id res chain seq x y z
N ALA A 1 6.91 48.76 -2.75
CA ALA A 1 7.48 47.62 -1.99
C ALA A 1 7.42 46.37 -2.88
N GLU A 2 8.53 45.67 -3.01
CA GLU A 2 8.60 44.40 -3.73
C GLU A 2 7.90 43.29 -2.93
N THR A 3 7.05 42.49 -3.57
CA THR A 3 6.42 41.33 -2.93
C THR A 3 7.38 40.15 -2.92
N MET A 4 7.16 39.19 -2.03
CA MET A 4 7.96 37.94 -2.00
C MET A 4 7.95 37.22 -3.36
N ALA A 5 6.81 37.19 -4.05
CA ALA A 5 6.71 36.62 -5.39
C ALA A 5 7.58 37.35 -6.42
N MET A 6 7.64 38.67 -6.36
CA MET A 6 8.51 39.50 -7.24
C MET A 6 9.97 39.29 -6.90
N THR A 7 10.32 39.20 -5.60
CA THR A 7 11.69 38.93 -5.17
C THR A 7 12.10 37.51 -5.63
N LEU A 8 11.24 36.51 -5.48
CA LEU A 8 11.51 35.17 -5.95
C LEU A 8 11.71 35.09 -7.45
N ALA A 9 10.81 35.73 -8.21
CA ALA A 9 10.91 35.82 -9.69
C ALA A 9 12.19 36.51 -10.13
N ARG A 10 12.64 37.55 -9.42
CA ARG A 10 13.88 38.28 -9.71
C ARG A 10 15.13 37.44 -9.41
N VAL A 11 15.10 36.64 -8.32
CA VAL A 11 16.25 35.86 -7.89
C VAL A 11 16.36 34.55 -8.64
N ARG A 12 15.23 33.90 -8.92
CA ARG A 12 15.17 32.51 -9.48
C ARG A 12 14.56 32.48 -10.91
N GLY A 13 14.09 33.60 -11.43
CA GLY A 13 13.28 33.65 -12.66
C GLY A 13 11.81 33.28 -12.39
N THR A 14 11.00 33.38 -13.43
CA THR A 14 9.61 32.93 -13.40
C THR A 14 9.58 31.38 -13.47
N ALA A 15 9.15 30.76 -12.42
CA ALA A 15 8.90 29.31 -12.46
C ALA A 15 7.71 29.01 -13.37
N SER A 16 7.90 28.17 -14.37
CA SER A 16 6.79 27.58 -15.11
C SER A 16 6.17 26.47 -14.26
N PRO A 17 4.84 26.36 -14.19
CA PRO A 17 4.21 25.23 -13.55
C PRO A 17 4.72 23.92 -14.15
N SER A 18 5.02 22.95 -13.29
CA SER A 18 5.47 21.61 -13.67
C SER A 18 4.71 20.57 -12.87
N VAL A 19 4.58 19.37 -13.41
CA VAL A 19 4.09 18.21 -12.70
C VAL A 19 5.17 17.64 -11.78
N ASP A 20 6.43 17.92 -12.04
CA ASP A 20 7.54 17.44 -11.26
C ASP A 20 7.74 18.29 -10.00
N VAL A 21 8.09 17.62 -8.90
CA VAL A 21 8.42 18.26 -7.64
C VAL A 21 9.93 18.30 -7.50
N VAL A 22 10.45 19.50 -7.28
CA VAL A 22 11.87 19.70 -6.99
C VAL A 22 12.00 20.27 -5.58
N LEU A 23 12.71 19.56 -4.72
CA LEU A 23 13.02 19.99 -3.37
C LEU A 23 14.42 20.61 -3.36
N HIS A 24 14.47 21.89 -3.03
CA HIS A 24 15.69 22.65 -2.85
C HIS A 24 15.99 22.84 -1.36
N ASP A 25 17.24 22.71 -0.98
CA ASP A 25 17.70 23.15 0.35
C ASP A 25 18.27 24.57 0.23
N ASP A 26 17.47 25.56 0.63
CA ASP A 26 17.85 26.96 0.62
C ASP A 26 18.45 27.44 1.97
N TRP A 27 18.56 26.57 2.94
CA TRP A 27 18.86 26.92 4.32
C TRP A 27 20.27 26.54 4.76
N SER A 28 20.87 25.54 4.13
CA SER A 28 22.21 25.07 4.44
C SER A 28 23.29 25.95 3.78
N GLU A 29 24.39 26.19 4.46
CA GLU A 29 25.54 26.91 3.88
C GLU A 29 26.16 26.17 2.69
N VAL A 30 26.06 24.82 2.71
CA VAL A 30 26.44 23.93 1.61
C VAL A 30 25.25 23.05 1.29
N PRO A 31 24.33 23.52 0.43
CA PRO A 31 23.12 22.79 0.12
C PRO A 31 23.47 21.48 -0.60
N PRO A 32 22.81 20.35 -0.28
CA PRO A 32 22.89 19.13 -1.05
C PRO A 32 22.30 19.35 -2.46
N ALA A 33 22.52 18.37 -3.34
CA ALA A 33 21.89 18.39 -4.66
C ALA A 33 20.36 18.35 -4.53
N ASP A 34 19.67 19.06 -5.42
CA ASP A 34 18.21 19.05 -5.50
C ASP A 34 17.67 17.62 -5.60
N ILE A 35 16.58 17.35 -4.89
CA ILE A 35 15.85 16.09 -5.02
C ILE A 35 14.68 16.32 -5.95
N THR A 36 14.66 15.63 -7.08
CA THR A 36 13.58 15.71 -8.06
C THR A 36 12.75 14.42 -8.05
N TYR A 37 11.44 14.58 -8.02
CA TYR A 37 10.46 13.49 -8.16
C TYR A 37 9.70 13.72 -9.47
N ALA A 38 10.11 13.03 -10.54
CA ALA A 38 9.52 13.19 -11.86
C ALA A 38 8.63 11.98 -12.21
N TYR A 39 7.46 12.22 -12.77
CA TYR A 39 6.63 11.15 -13.30
C TYR A 39 7.21 10.49 -14.57
N ALA A 40 8.13 11.19 -15.26
CA ALA A 40 8.89 10.60 -16.35
C ALA A 40 9.76 9.40 -15.91
N ASP A 41 10.09 9.30 -14.61
CA ASP A 41 10.86 8.21 -14.04
C ASP A 41 9.99 6.96 -13.73
N LEU A 42 8.66 7.07 -13.90
CA LEU A 42 7.78 5.92 -13.79
C LEU A 42 7.95 5.00 -15.01
N THR A 43 8.12 3.73 -14.78
CA THR A 43 8.11 2.70 -15.84
C THR A 43 6.72 2.06 -16.02
N THR A 44 5.75 2.48 -15.22
CA THR A 44 4.33 2.19 -15.32
C THR A 44 3.60 3.42 -15.85
N ALA A 45 2.28 3.34 -16.03
CA ALA A 45 1.50 4.48 -16.53
C ALA A 45 1.64 5.69 -15.60
N ALA A 46 1.95 6.85 -16.19
CA ALA A 46 1.97 8.11 -15.44
C ALA A 46 0.52 8.62 -15.24
N PRO A 47 0.20 9.24 -14.09
CA PRO A 47 -1.14 9.72 -13.78
C PRO A 47 -1.46 11.07 -14.46
N VAL A 48 -0.78 11.39 -15.53
CA VAL A 48 -0.90 12.64 -16.29
C VAL A 48 -0.53 12.38 -17.76
N SER A 49 -1.15 13.10 -18.68
CA SER A 49 -0.85 12.95 -20.11
C SER A 49 0.58 13.41 -20.44
N GLU A 50 1.19 12.80 -21.48
CA GLU A 50 2.53 13.16 -21.95
C GLU A 50 2.66 14.66 -22.29
N ALA A 51 1.63 15.26 -22.92
CA ALA A 51 1.63 16.68 -23.24
C ALA A 51 1.72 17.55 -21.98
N CYS A 52 1.06 17.15 -20.88
CA CYS A 52 1.11 17.85 -19.61
C CYS A 52 2.41 17.59 -18.83
N GLN A 53 3.10 16.47 -19.08
CA GLN A 53 4.44 16.25 -18.54
C GLN A 53 5.46 17.19 -19.18
N VAL A 54 5.36 17.40 -20.49
CA VAL A 54 6.27 18.31 -21.23
C VAL A 54 5.98 19.77 -20.90
N GLN A 55 4.70 20.17 -20.88
CA GLN A 55 4.28 21.53 -20.60
C GLN A 55 2.95 21.55 -19.85
N TRP A 56 2.99 22.04 -18.61
CA TRP A 56 1.78 22.19 -17.81
C TRP A 56 0.90 23.33 -18.31
N GLN A 57 -0.36 23.06 -18.59
CA GLN A 57 -1.36 24.00 -19.10
C GLN A 57 -2.60 24.01 -18.19
N ALA A 58 -3.48 24.98 -18.38
CA ALA A 58 -4.69 25.16 -17.57
C ALA A 58 -5.64 23.96 -17.55
N GLY A 59 -5.61 23.12 -18.60
CA GLY A 59 -6.41 21.89 -18.69
C GLY A 59 -5.74 20.65 -18.07
N CYS A 60 -4.48 20.78 -17.65
CA CYS A 60 -3.74 19.66 -17.09
C CYS A 60 -4.22 19.31 -15.69
N ARG A 61 -4.27 18.01 -15.40
CA ARG A 61 -4.61 17.46 -14.09
C ARG A 61 -3.91 16.12 -13.88
N ILE A 62 -3.65 15.81 -12.64
CA ILE A 62 -3.19 14.50 -12.18
C ILE A 62 -4.43 13.68 -11.85
N THR A 63 -4.53 12.47 -12.40
CA THR A 63 -5.64 11.54 -12.15
C THR A 63 -5.05 10.20 -11.75
N ILE A 64 -5.12 9.86 -10.47
CA ILE A 64 -4.56 8.62 -9.94
C ILE A 64 -5.70 7.63 -9.71
N ASN A 65 -5.79 6.64 -10.60
CA ASN A 65 -6.70 5.51 -10.46
C ASN A 65 -5.89 4.28 -10.01
N TYR A 66 -6.31 3.63 -8.93
CA TYR A 66 -5.57 2.51 -8.37
C TYR A 66 -5.29 1.40 -9.40
N PRO A 67 -6.27 0.87 -10.15
CA PRO A 67 -6.04 -0.25 -11.07
C PRO A 67 -5.05 0.08 -12.20
N GLN A 68 -4.96 1.35 -12.61
CA GLN A 68 -4.11 1.78 -13.73
C GLN A 68 -2.71 2.19 -13.29
N HIS A 69 -2.57 2.79 -12.11
CA HIS A 69 -1.33 3.45 -11.70
C HIS A 69 -0.65 2.76 -10.52
N LEU A 70 -1.41 2.22 -9.54
CA LEU A 70 -0.86 1.61 -8.33
C LEU A 70 -0.73 0.08 -8.46
N ALA A 71 -1.80 -0.61 -8.88
CA ALA A 71 -1.83 -2.05 -8.97
C ALA A 71 -0.67 -2.64 -9.82
N PRO A 72 -0.27 -2.05 -10.97
CA PRO A 72 0.86 -2.53 -11.75
C PRO A 72 2.21 -2.47 -11.03
N LEU A 73 2.36 -1.60 -10.02
CA LEU A 73 3.60 -1.49 -9.24
C LEU A 73 3.94 -2.80 -8.51
N TRP A 74 2.93 -3.54 -8.06
CA TRP A 74 3.12 -4.77 -7.27
C TRP A 74 3.57 -5.94 -8.12
N SER A 75 3.13 -6.03 -9.36
CA SER A 75 3.50 -7.07 -10.32
C SER A 75 4.71 -6.71 -11.21
N LYS A 76 5.21 -5.46 -11.12
CA LYS A 76 6.34 -4.99 -11.92
C LYS A 76 7.60 -5.80 -11.59
N PRO A 77 8.28 -6.36 -12.61
CA PRO A 77 9.58 -7.01 -12.42
C PRO A 77 10.63 -6.00 -11.92
N ARG A 78 11.34 -6.36 -10.86
CA ARG A 78 12.43 -5.57 -10.28
C ARG A 78 13.70 -6.40 -10.27
N ILE A 79 14.79 -5.80 -10.70
CA ILE A 79 16.09 -6.48 -10.69
C ILE A 79 16.68 -6.34 -9.28
N SER A 80 16.87 -7.48 -8.62
CA SER A 80 17.61 -7.51 -7.35
C SER A 80 19.13 -7.39 -7.63
N PRO A 81 19.95 -7.03 -6.62
CA PRO A 81 21.41 -7.00 -6.76
C PRO A 81 22.01 -8.31 -7.29
N ASN A 82 21.29 -9.43 -7.16
CA ASN A 82 21.71 -10.75 -7.63
C ASN A 82 21.14 -11.12 -9.01
N ASN A 83 20.68 -10.17 -9.81
CA ASN A 83 20.02 -10.38 -11.12
C ASN A 83 18.79 -11.30 -11.08
N VAL A 84 18.17 -11.47 -9.95
CA VAL A 84 16.90 -12.20 -9.83
C VAL A 84 15.75 -11.25 -10.10
N HIS A 85 14.98 -11.52 -11.14
CA HIS A 85 13.73 -10.82 -11.38
C HIS A 85 12.75 -11.14 -10.26
N ASN A 86 12.41 -10.13 -9.48
CA ASN A 86 11.51 -10.27 -8.34
C ASN A 86 10.37 -9.25 -8.45
N THR A 87 9.18 -9.65 -8.07
CA THR A 87 8.01 -8.76 -7.97
C THR A 87 7.53 -8.75 -6.53
N CYS A 88 6.74 -7.75 -6.13
CA CYS A 88 6.17 -7.75 -4.79
C CYS A 88 5.28 -8.98 -4.56
N ILE A 89 4.51 -9.38 -5.57
CA ILE A 89 3.65 -10.57 -5.52
C ILE A 89 4.42 -11.88 -5.38
N ASN A 90 5.74 -11.93 -5.66
CA ASN A 90 6.53 -13.16 -5.42
C ASN A 90 6.58 -13.55 -3.93
N CYS A 91 6.42 -12.58 -3.02
CA CYS A 91 6.34 -12.81 -1.59
C CYS A 91 4.94 -12.51 -1.03
N HIS A 92 4.24 -11.57 -1.64
CA HIS A 92 2.94 -11.06 -1.21
C HIS A 92 1.83 -11.60 -2.11
N SER A 93 1.59 -12.90 -2.08
CA SER A 93 0.44 -13.57 -2.73
C SER A 93 0.09 -14.87 -2.03
N LEU A 94 -1.16 -15.31 -2.19
CA LEU A 94 -1.71 -16.54 -1.60
C LEU A 94 -1.18 -17.83 -2.26
N VAL A 95 -0.44 -17.71 -3.36
CA VAL A 95 0.17 -18.84 -4.05
C VAL A 95 1.64 -18.57 -4.36
N ASP A 96 2.43 -19.63 -4.36
CA ASP A 96 3.83 -19.56 -4.79
C ASP A 96 3.96 -19.60 -6.33
N ALA A 97 5.18 -19.56 -6.85
CA ALA A 97 5.44 -19.60 -8.29
C ALA A 97 5.03 -20.93 -8.94
N ALA A 98 4.85 -22.00 -8.18
CA ALA A 98 4.37 -23.30 -8.64
C ALA A 98 2.85 -23.45 -8.53
N GLY A 99 2.16 -22.44 -7.97
CA GLY A 99 0.70 -22.44 -7.77
C GLY A 99 0.27 -23.11 -6.47
N ASN A 100 1.18 -23.45 -5.56
CA ASN A 100 0.80 -24.03 -4.28
C ASN A 100 0.33 -22.94 -3.31
N PRO A 101 -0.67 -23.22 -2.46
CA PRO A 101 -1.12 -22.31 -1.42
C PRO A 101 0.02 -21.93 -0.46
N ARG A 102 0.08 -20.67 -0.09
CA ARG A 102 1.01 -20.17 0.94
C ARG A 102 0.42 -18.99 1.68
N VAL A 103 0.87 -18.79 2.91
CA VAL A 103 0.61 -17.53 3.64
C VAL A 103 1.43 -16.41 3.02
N PRO A 104 0.81 -15.31 2.58
CA PRO A 104 1.55 -14.19 2.01
C PRO A 104 2.43 -13.53 3.07
N ALA A 105 3.59 -13.01 2.66
CA ALA A 105 4.49 -12.30 3.57
C ALA A 105 3.75 -11.16 4.27
N ALA A 106 3.93 -11.06 5.58
CA ALA A 106 3.23 -10.10 6.45
C ALA A 106 1.69 -10.17 6.35
N GLN A 107 1.13 -11.32 5.97
CA GLN A 107 -0.31 -11.51 5.79
C GLN A 107 -0.93 -10.55 4.74
N LEU A 108 -0.16 -10.08 3.76
CA LEU A 108 -0.57 -9.08 2.79
C LEU A 108 -0.54 -9.65 1.37
N ASP A 109 -1.71 -9.80 0.75
CA ASP A 109 -1.84 -10.22 -0.65
C ASP A 109 -1.87 -9.00 -1.58
N LEU A 110 -0.85 -8.85 -2.42
CA LEU A 110 -0.74 -7.78 -3.41
C LEU A 110 -1.14 -8.21 -4.83
N SER A 111 -1.86 -9.30 -4.97
CA SER A 111 -2.35 -9.76 -6.27
C SER A 111 -3.39 -8.81 -6.87
N ASN A 112 -3.47 -8.83 -8.21
CA ASN A 112 -4.44 -8.04 -8.98
C ASN A 112 -5.69 -8.86 -9.36
N THR A 113 -5.95 -9.95 -8.64
CA THR A 113 -7.20 -10.71 -8.79
C THR A 113 -8.38 -9.92 -8.22
N PRO A 114 -9.62 -10.16 -8.69
CA PRO A 114 -10.81 -9.60 -8.03
C PRO A 114 -10.83 -9.95 -6.54
N SER A 115 -11.22 -8.99 -5.70
CA SER A 115 -11.32 -9.21 -4.27
C SER A 115 -12.53 -10.08 -3.94
N ALA A 116 -12.36 -11.01 -3.00
CA ALA A 116 -13.45 -11.87 -2.54
C ALA A 116 -14.60 -11.11 -1.85
N THR A 117 -14.33 -9.91 -1.33
CA THR A 117 -15.33 -9.08 -0.63
C THR A 117 -15.99 -8.05 -1.54
N ASN A 118 -15.36 -7.70 -2.65
CA ASN A 118 -15.87 -6.77 -3.65
C ASN A 118 -15.14 -7.03 -4.98
N ASP A 119 -15.78 -7.72 -5.90
CA ASP A 119 -15.22 -8.15 -7.18
C ASP A 119 -14.94 -7.00 -8.17
N GLU A 120 -15.53 -5.82 -7.94
CA GLU A 120 -15.20 -4.60 -8.69
C GLU A 120 -13.83 -4.01 -8.31
N GLN A 121 -13.23 -4.48 -7.21
CA GLN A 121 -11.93 -4.02 -6.72
C GLN A 121 -10.92 -5.17 -6.74
N VAL A 122 -9.66 -4.86 -6.98
CA VAL A 122 -8.59 -5.84 -6.89
C VAL A 122 -8.20 -6.13 -5.43
N THR A 123 -7.76 -7.35 -5.18
CA THR A 123 -7.35 -7.84 -3.85
C THR A 123 -6.35 -6.89 -3.20
N SER A 124 -5.29 -6.50 -3.91
CA SER A 124 -4.24 -5.63 -3.36
C SER A 124 -4.76 -4.29 -2.82
N TYR A 125 -5.82 -3.72 -3.41
CA TYR A 125 -6.41 -2.48 -2.91
C TYR A 125 -7.07 -2.69 -1.55
N ARG A 126 -7.84 -3.78 -1.42
CA ARG A 126 -8.55 -4.12 -0.18
C ARG A 126 -7.59 -4.47 0.94
N GLU A 127 -6.62 -5.32 0.66
CA GLU A 127 -5.58 -5.75 1.60
C GLU A 127 -4.75 -4.58 2.16
N LEU A 128 -4.41 -3.62 1.31
CA LEU A 128 -3.64 -2.45 1.74
C LEU A 128 -4.42 -1.53 2.68
N LEU A 129 -5.74 -1.37 2.48
CA LEU A 129 -6.55 -0.33 3.13
C LEU A 129 -7.54 -0.86 4.18
N SER A 130 -7.76 -2.16 4.26
CA SER A 130 -8.71 -2.79 5.19
C SER A 130 -7.99 -3.69 6.19
N ASN A 131 -8.57 -3.84 7.37
CA ASN A 131 -8.15 -4.89 8.27
C ASN A 131 -8.64 -6.23 7.75
N ASP A 132 -7.89 -7.29 8.02
CA ASP A 132 -8.19 -8.64 7.59
C ASP A 132 -7.95 -9.64 8.72
N GLN A 133 -8.13 -10.93 8.42
CA GLN A 133 -7.88 -12.05 9.33
C GLN A 133 -6.61 -12.77 8.92
N ALA A 134 -5.79 -13.12 9.91
CA ALA A 134 -4.58 -13.87 9.65
C ALA A 134 -4.91 -15.26 9.07
N LEU A 135 -4.08 -15.69 8.15
CA LEU A 135 -4.15 -16.99 7.47
C LEU A 135 -3.03 -17.91 7.96
N ILE A 136 -3.31 -19.19 8.05
CA ILE A 136 -2.32 -20.25 8.25
C ILE A 136 -2.56 -21.38 7.25
N LEU A 137 -1.54 -22.20 7.03
CA LEU A 137 -1.71 -23.48 6.34
C LEU A 137 -2.08 -24.55 7.36
N ASP A 138 -3.17 -25.26 7.10
CA ASP A 138 -3.53 -26.44 7.87
C ASP A 138 -2.60 -27.63 7.53
N PRO A 139 -2.66 -28.76 8.25
CA PRO A 139 -1.83 -29.94 7.97
C PRO A 139 -2.03 -30.55 6.58
N THR A 140 -3.10 -30.19 5.86
CA THR A 140 -3.36 -30.63 4.48
C THR A 140 -2.77 -29.66 3.43
N GLY A 141 -2.23 -28.52 3.86
CA GLY A 141 -1.72 -27.46 3.00
C GLY A 141 -2.81 -26.52 2.48
N THR A 142 -3.98 -26.50 3.11
CA THR A 142 -5.08 -25.58 2.77
C THR A 142 -4.95 -24.30 3.59
N LEU A 143 -5.16 -23.13 2.95
CA LEU A 143 -5.22 -21.85 3.63
C LEU A 143 -6.53 -21.75 4.42
N ILE A 144 -6.40 -21.50 5.72
CA ILE A 144 -7.52 -21.29 6.64
C ILE A 144 -7.26 -20.05 7.50
N THR A 145 -8.31 -19.47 8.05
CA THR A 145 -8.19 -18.38 9.02
C THR A 145 -7.54 -18.88 10.31
N GLU A 146 -6.56 -18.13 10.80
CA GLU A 146 -5.90 -18.43 12.08
C GLU A 146 -6.85 -18.17 13.24
N LEU A 147 -7.03 -19.19 14.08
CA LEU A 147 -7.81 -19.12 15.30
C LEU A 147 -6.89 -19.33 16.51
N VAL A 148 -7.06 -18.47 17.51
CA VAL A 148 -6.35 -18.58 18.79
C VAL A 148 -7.36 -18.63 19.94
N GLN A 149 -6.99 -19.24 21.04
CA GLN A 149 -7.83 -19.22 22.24
C GLN A 149 -7.87 -17.80 22.81
N ALA A 150 -9.07 -17.27 23.04
CA ALA A 150 -9.27 -15.97 23.64
C ALA A 150 -8.75 -15.92 25.07
N THR A 151 -8.27 -14.73 25.46
CA THR A 151 -7.86 -14.42 26.84
C THR A 151 -8.62 -13.19 27.35
N ASP A 152 -8.80 -13.13 28.67
CA ASP A 152 -9.27 -11.91 29.32
C ASP A 152 -8.15 -10.86 29.44
N ASN A 153 -8.47 -9.69 30.00
CA ASN A 153 -7.51 -8.59 30.20
C ASN A 153 -6.36 -8.94 31.18
N ALA A 154 -6.49 -10.01 31.96
CA ALA A 154 -5.46 -10.51 32.88
C ALA A 154 -4.62 -11.64 32.25
N GLY A 155 -4.93 -12.04 31.00
CA GLY A 155 -4.24 -13.11 30.27
C GLY A 155 -4.77 -14.51 30.58
N ASN A 156 -5.90 -14.66 31.30
CA ASN A 156 -6.48 -15.96 31.55
C ASN A 156 -7.22 -16.48 30.32
N LEU A 157 -7.09 -17.78 30.05
CA LEU A 157 -7.76 -18.44 28.92
C LEU A 157 -9.28 -18.43 29.11
N LEU A 158 -10.00 -18.07 28.05
CA LEU A 158 -11.46 -18.09 28.01
C LEU A 158 -11.97 -19.37 27.36
N PHE A 159 -13.11 -19.80 27.83
CA PHE A 159 -13.80 -21.04 27.40
C PHE A 159 -15.22 -20.69 26.95
N GLN A 160 -15.79 -21.56 26.12
CA GLN A 160 -17.16 -21.39 25.65
C GLN A 160 -18.14 -21.56 26.80
N THR A 161 -19.17 -20.72 26.84
CA THR A 161 -20.31 -20.88 27.74
C THR A 161 -21.60 -20.94 26.93
N ASP A 162 -22.60 -21.64 27.46
CA ASP A 162 -23.96 -21.61 26.94
C ASP A 162 -24.69 -20.29 27.28
N VAL A 163 -25.95 -20.19 26.91
CA VAL A 163 -26.79 -19.00 27.13
C VAL A 163 -27.04 -18.69 28.63
N ASP A 164 -26.85 -19.68 29.51
CA ASP A 164 -27.01 -19.54 30.96
C ASP A 164 -25.66 -19.26 31.65
N GLY A 165 -24.56 -19.16 30.89
CA GLY A 165 -23.22 -18.94 31.42
C GLY A 165 -22.51 -20.17 31.92
N THR A 166 -23.05 -21.38 31.68
CA THR A 166 -22.42 -22.66 32.06
C THR A 166 -21.35 -23.02 31.05
N LEU A 167 -20.19 -23.56 31.52
CA LEU A 167 -19.10 -23.98 30.65
C LEU A 167 -19.53 -25.12 29.74
N VAL A 168 -19.25 -24.99 28.45
CA VAL A 168 -19.47 -26.07 27.48
C VAL A 168 -18.28 -27.04 27.53
N LEU A 169 -18.59 -28.35 27.63
CA LEU A 169 -17.61 -29.43 27.68
C LEU A 169 -17.65 -30.23 26.37
N ASP A 170 -16.51 -30.79 25.99
CA ASP A 170 -16.42 -31.75 24.89
C ASP A 170 -16.90 -33.18 25.34
N SER A 171 -16.81 -34.13 24.42
CA SER A 171 -17.19 -35.54 24.70
C SER A 171 -16.36 -36.23 25.77
N ASN A 172 -15.18 -35.69 26.11
CA ASN A 172 -14.28 -36.20 27.13
C ASN A 172 -14.46 -35.51 28.49
N GLY A 173 -15.31 -34.47 28.54
CA GLY A 173 -15.54 -33.65 29.73
C GLY A 173 -14.55 -32.51 29.88
N ASP A 174 -13.75 -32.22 28.84
CA ASP A 174 -12.81 -31.07 28.81
C ASP A 174 -13.53 -29.80 28.39
N ARG A 175 -13.08 -28.64 28.92
CA ARG A 175 -13.64 -27.34 28.59
C ARG A 175 -13.33 -26.97 27.15
N LEU A 176 -14.34 -26.60 26.35
CA LEU A 176 -14.13 -26.12 24.99
C LEU A 176 -13.52 -24.74 25.00
N PRO A 177 -12.38 -24.51 24.31
CA PRO A 177 -11.77 -23.20 24.20
C PRO A 177 -12.67 -22.25 23.45
N LEU A 178 -12.74 -20.96 23.88
CA LEU A 178 -13.32 -19.88 23.10
C LEU A 178 -12.28 -19.45 22.06
N LEU A 179 -12.53 -19.77 20.79
CA LEU A 179 -11.63 -19.42 19.70
C LEU A 179 -12.05 -18.08 19.09
N VAL A 180 -11.07 -17.24 18.80
CA VAL A 180 -11.24 -15.97 18.11
C VAL A 180 -10.24 -15.85 16.95
N THR A 181 -10.60 -15.12 15.94
CA THR A 181 -9.73 -14.85 14.78
C THR A 181 -8.60 -13.90 15.16
N VAL A 182 -7.41 -14.13 14.62
CA VAL A 182 -6.29 -13.20 14.70
C VAL A 182 -6.48 -12.10 13.65
N ASN A 183 -6.55 -10.84 14.10
CA ASN A 183 -6.73 -9.71 13.20
C ASN A 183 -5.39 -9.20 12.67
N VAL A 184 -5.36 -8.93 11.36
CA VAL A 184 -4.27 -8.25 10.65
C VAL A 184 -4.66 -6.79 10.44
N THR A 185 -3.81 -5.89 10.92
CA THR A 185 -4.04 -4.45 10.73
C THR A 185 -3.65 -4.04 9.32
N ARG A 186 -4.47 -3.23 8.68
CA ARG A 186 -4.19 -2.64 7.36
C ARG A 186 -2.79 -2.04 7.27
N SER A 187 -2.18 -2.12 6.09
CA SER A 187 -0.83 -1.61 5.84
C SER A 187 -0.79 -0.11 5.55
N LEU A 188 -1.85 0.43 4.94
CA LEU A 188 -1.99 1.83 4.54
C LEU A 188 -3.24 2.46 5.16
N SER A 189 -3.27 3.78 5.16
CA SER A 189 -4.39 4.58 5.66
C SER A 189 -4.84 5.59 4.60
N ALA A 190 -6.14 5.64 4.32
CA ALA A 190 -6.74 6.67 3.47
C ALA A 190 -6.69 8.10 4.09
N ASN A 191 -6.15 8.24 5.31
CA ASN A 191 -5.92 9.53 5.95
C ASN A 191 -4.59 10.20 5.53
N GLY A 192 -3.95 9.70 4.47
CA GLY A 192 -2.78 10.31 3.86
C GLY A 192 -1.48 9.54 4.11
N ALA A 193 -0.41 10.00 3.43
CA ALA A 193 0.91 9.41 3.48
C ALA A 193 1.51 9.44 4.90
N LEU A 194 1.32 10.53 5.63
CA LEU A 194 1.81 10.66 7.00
C LEU A 194 1.19 9.61 7.94
N ALA A 195 -0.10 9.28 7.76
CA ALA A 195 -0.77 8.23 8.52
C ALA A 195 -0.36 6.81 8.09
N SER A 196 0.35 6.69 6.97
CA SER A 196 0.87 5.44 6.39
C SER A 196 2.40 5.30 6.56
N GLN A 197 3.03 6.08 7.41
CA GLN A 197 4.48 6.14 7.57
C GLN A 197 5.10 4.77 7.90
N ARG A 198 4.40 3.93 8.68
CA ARG A 198 4.85 2.55 8.99
C ARG A 198 5.09 1.70 7.73
N PHE A 199 4.33 1.93 6.66
CA PHE A 199 4.53 1.27 5.37
C PHE A 199 5.69 1.94 4.61
N LEU A 200 5.68 3.27 4.49
CA LEU A 200 6.64 4.02 3.69
C LEU A 200 8.07 3.87 4.21
N THR A 201 8.28 3.87 5.53
CA THR A 201 9.63 3.69 6.14
C THR A 201 10.27 2.33 5.85
N LYS A 202 9.51 1.35 5.38
CA LYS A 202 10.11 0.07 4.93
C LYS A 202 10.99 0.23 3.69
N PHE A 203 10.81 1.30 2.93
CA PHE A 203 11.55 1.60 1.70
C PHE A 203 12.70 2.59 1.92
N ASP A 204 12.81 3.17 3.13
CA ASP A 204 13.90 4.05 3.51
C ASP A 204 15.24 3.30 3.58
N ALA A 205 16.35 4.06 3.70
CA ALA A 205 17.67 3.50 3.97
C ALA A 205 17.64 2.60 5.22
N ASN A 206 18.10 1.37 5.08
CA ASN A 206 18.04 0.30 6.07
C ASN A 206 16.64 -0.28 6.34
N GLY A 207 15.63 0.11 5.60
CA GLY A 207 14.30 -0.51 5.63
C GLY A 207 14.31 -1.91 5.01
N SER A 208 13.36 -2.76 5.41
CA SER A 208 13.28 -4.15 4.91
C SER A 208 13.05 -4.27 3.40
N HIS A 209 12.59 -3.21 2.75
CA HIS A 209 12.29 -3.11 1.32
C HIS A 209 13.06 -1.97 0.65
N GLN A 210 14.21 -1.58 1.23
CA GLN A 210 15.07 -0.56 0.64
C GLN A 210 15.29 -0.82 -0.86
N ASP A 211 15.25 0.24 -1.67
CA ASP A 211 15.45 0.25 -3.13
C ASP A 211 14.43 -0.60 -3.93
N ARG A 212 13.35 -1.09 -3.31
CA ARG A 212 12.30 -1.84 -4.01
C ARG A 212 11.32 -0.94 -4.77
N LEU A 213 11.09 0.28 -4.30
CA LEU A 213 10.31 1.31 -4.99
C LEU A 213 11.24 2.49 -5.34
N THR A 214 11.05 3.05 -6.54
CA THR A 214 11.76 4.27 -6.92
C THR A 214 11.18 5.49 -6.20
N PRO A 215 11.91 6.61 -6.10
CA PRO A 215 11.36 7.85 -5.55
C PRO A 215 10.05 8.30 -6.23
N ALA A 216 9.96 8.16 -7.56
CA ALA A 216 8.74 8.48 -8.32
C ALA A 216 7.56 7.56 -7.96
N GLU A 217 7.80 6.27 -7.74
CA GLU A 217 6.77 5.31 -7.31
C GLU A 217 6.31 5.60 -5.87
N LEU A 218 7.23 5.93 -4.96
CA LEU A 218 6.91 6.33 -3.58
C LEU A 218 6.09 7.63 -3.55
N ARG A 219 6.45 8.60 -4.39
CA ARG A 219 5.68 9.83 -4.57
C ARG A 219 4.25 9.52 -5.04
N LEU A 220 4.10 8.68 -6.07
CA LEU A 220 2.80 8.30 -6.61
C LEU A 220 1.91 7.66 -5.54
N ILE A 221 2.47 6.77 -4.71
CA ILE A 221 1.76 6.15 -3.58
C ILE A 221 1.37 7.23 -2.55
N ALA A 222 2.28 8.13 -2.19
CA ALA A 222 2.03 9.17 -1.22
C ALA A 222 0.91 10.13 -1.69
N GLU A 223 0.98 10.61 -2.93
CA GLU A 223 -0.05 11.48 -3.51
C GLU A 223 -1.41 10.78 -3.59
N TRP A 224 -1.44 9.49 -3.97
CA TRP A 224 -2.66 8.70 -3.95
C TRP A 224 -3.28 8.61 -2.55
N LEU A 225 -2.46 8.40 -1.52
CA LEU A 225 -2.92 8.38 -0.13
C LEU A 225 -3.45 9.75 0.31
N ASP A 226 -2.76 10.84 -0.07
CA ASP A 226 -3.11 12.20 0.32
C ASP A 226 -4.42 12.70 -0.32
N ILE A 227 -4.79 12.16 -1.49
CA ILE A 227 -6.11 12.40 -2.10
C ILE A 227 -7.21 11.44 -1.61
N GLY A 228 -6.95 10.66 -0.53
CA GLY A 228 -7.92 9.78 0.12
C GLY A 228 -7.92 8.34 -0.38
N ALA A 229 -6.85 7.89 -1.03
CA ALA A 229 -6.66 6.51 -1.48
C ALA A 229 -7.84 5.96 -2.31
N GLN A 230 -8.42 6.77 -3.19
CA GLN A 230 -9.58 6.43 -4.00
C GLN A 230 -9.23 5.34 -5.02
N TYR A 231 -10.16 4.41 -5.26
CA TYR A 231 -10.01 3.39 -6.30
C TYR A 231 -10.02 4.02 -7.71
N TYR A 232 -10.95 4.96 -7.95
CA TYR A 232 -10.98 5.85 -9.09
C TYR A 232 -11.01 7.30 -8.61
N ASN A 233 -9.97 8.07 -8.91
CA ASN A 233 -9.92 9.51 -8.61
C ASN A 233 -10.77 10.32 -9.61
N ASN A 234 -10.96 9.79 -10.82
CA ASN A 234 -11.88 10.35 -11.81
C ASN A 234 -13.12 9.44 -11.89
N PRO A 235 -14.31 9.90 -11.46
CA PRO A 235 -15.53 9.09 -11.50
C PRO A 235 -15.95 8.71 -12.94
N PHE A 236 -15.52 9.46 -13.95
CA PHE A 236 -15.78 9.14 -15.35
C PHE A 236 -14.84 8.06 -15.92
N ALA A 237 -13.80 7.69 -15.18
CA ALA A 237 -12.91 6.58 -15.53
C ALA A 237 -13.37 5.25 -14.91
N ALA A 238 -14.34 5.27 -14.01
CA ALA A 238 -14.95 4.05 -13.48
C ALA A 238 -15.73 3.32 -14.60
N PRO A 239 -15.71 1.97 -14.65
CA PRO A 239 -16.55 1.21 -15.56
C PRO A 239 -18.02 1.62 -15.37
N ALA A 240 -18.78 1.69 -16.47
CA ALA A 240 -20.22 1.82 -16.38
C ALA A 240 -20.81 0.49 -15.88
N ASN A 241 -21.61 0.54 -14.82
CA ASN A 241 -22.36 -0.62 -14.32
C ASN A 241 -23.45 -1.04 -15.29
#